data_32434d698ec4eb6887c0d44f2af89c24
#
_entry.id   32434d698ec4eb6887c0d44f2af89c24
#
_cell.length_a   1.000
_cell.length_b   1.000
_cell.length_c   1.000
_cell.angle_alpha   90.00
_cell.angle_beta   90.00
_cell.angle_gamma   90.00
#
_symmetry.space_group_name_H-M   'P 1'
#
loop_
_entity.id
_entity.type
_entity.pdbx_description
1 polymer ?
#
loop_
_entity_poly.entity_id
_entity_poly.type
_entity_poly.pdbx_seq_one_letter_code
_entity_poly.pdbx_strand_id
1 'polypeptide(L)'
;MNKALSLLMLAATLSLQAAAQGEIPQAEISNKVIRARVYLPDAQAGYYRGTRFDWSGVMPELEYKGHSYFGQWFEKYDPFLHDAIMGPVEEFAQMGYEKADTGGTFVKIGVGTLLKPAEERYNRFNYYKIEDPGTWEVKKKSGQILFVHQLEHKDYGYKYEKTIKLAKGKPVLEIIHSLENRGEKTIETNVYNHNFFVIDGRYTAPGLKVIFPFELKIDSTRISKLAEAKDNTITITREFVKGETTNLGSITGFGADAADYDIRIENHNTGAGVRITGDKPITRLIFWASLKVLSPEPYINIRIEPGEEFRWKIRYEFYTLDK
;
A
#
# COMPACT_ATOMS: atom_id res chain seq x y z
N MET A 1 -54.12 -0.27 -62.30
CA MET A 1 -54.49 -0.70 -60.93
C MET A 1 -53.28 -1.23 -60.27
N ASN A 2 -52.46 -0.39 -59.63
CA ASN A 2 -51.23 -0.80 -58.97
C ASN A 2 -51.41 -0.60 -57.46
N LYS A 3 -51.36 -1.67 -56.69
CA LYS A 3 -51.30 -1.62 -55.23
C LYS A 3 -49.88 -1.51 -54.81
N ALA A 4 -49.50 -0.34 -54.24
CA ALA A 4 -48.21 -0.15 -53.56
C ALA A 4 -48.30 -0.76 -52.14
N LEU A 5 -47.42 -1.70 -51.84
CA LEU A 5 -47.26 -2.34 -50.54
C LEU A 5 -46.21 -1.50 -49.77
N SER A 6 -46.65 -0.75 -48.76
CA SER A 6 -45.76 -0.01 -47.87
C SER A 6 -45.17 -0.96 -46.78
N LEU A 7 -43.89 -1.22 -46.84
CA LEU A 7 -43.14 -1.95 -45.82
C LEU A 7 -42.70 -0.97 -44.74
N LEU A 8 -43.30 -1.01 -43.56
CA LEU A 8 -42.81 -0.28 -42.38
C LEU A 8 -41.63 -1.08 -41.78
N MET A 9 -40.42 -0.56 -41.92
CA MET A 9 -39.28 -1.02 -41.13
C MET A 9 -39.33 -0.42 -39.73
N LEU A 10 -39.58 -1.26 -38.74
CA LEU A 10 -39.45 -0.94 -37.34
C LEU A 10 -37.97 -1.05 -36.94
N ALA A 11 -37.26 0.08 -36.89
CA ALA A 11 -35.89 0.12 -36.39
C ALA A 11 -35.93 0.06 -34.85
N ALA A 12 -35.66 -1.10 -34.28
CA ALA A 12 -35.44 -1.26 -32.86
C ALA A 12 -34.05 -0.69 -32.50
N THR A 13 -34.02 0.52 -31.98
CA THR A 13 -32.79 1.08 -31.36
C THR A 13 -32.56 0.36 -30.03
N LEU A 14 -31.65 -0.60 -30.03
CA LEU A 14 -31.01 -1.09 -28.81
C LEU A 14 -30.10 0.03 -28.29
N SER A 15 -30.59 0.81 -27.34
CA SER A 15 -29.75 1.65 -26.50
C SER A 15 -28.98 0.72 -25.56
N LEU A 16 -27.70 0.42 -25.88
CA LEU A 16 -26.73 -0.06 -24.91
C LEU A 16 -26.60 1.03 -23.85
N GLN A 17 -27.22 0.86 -22.71
CA GLN A 17 -26.82 1.57 -21.51
C GLN A 17 -25.44 1.01 -21.11
N ALA A 18 -24.36 1.65 -21.57
CA ALA A 18 -23.08 1.56 -20.92
C ALA A 18 -23.30 2.11 -19.51
N ALA A 19 -23.31 1.23 -18.51
CA ALA A 19 -23.25 1.65 -17.13
C ALA A 19 -22.01 2.55 -17.02
N ALA A 20 -22.22 3.83 -16.78
CA ALA A 20 -21.15 4.76 -16.48
C ALA A 20 -20.48 4.21 -15.21
N GLN A 21 -19.30 3.57 -15.36
CA GLN A 21 -18.43 3.33 -14.23
C GLN A 21 -18.16 4.71 -13.64
N GLY A 22 -18.70 4.98 -12.45
CA GLY A 22 -18.51 6.24 -11.74
C GLY A 22 -17.01 6.53 -11.65
N GLU A 23 -16.65 7.80 -11.76
CA GLU A 23 -15.25 8.24 -11.66
C GLU A 23 -14.69 7.80 -10.30
N ILE A 24 -13.53 7.12 -10.31
CA ILE A 24 -12.88 6.63 -9.09
C ILE A 24 -12.58 7.83 -8.17
N PRO A 25 -13.05 7.83 -6.91
CA PRO A 25 -12.82 8.93 -5.99
C PRO A 25 -11.31 9.19 -5.80
N GLN A 26 -10.90 10.44 -6.04
CA GLN A 26 -9.48 10.82 -5.97
C GLN A 26 -9.28 12.27 -5.52
N ALA A 27 -8.06 12.60 -5.13
CA ALA A 27 -7.63 13.95 -4.81
C ALA A 27 -6.19 14.18 -5.26
N GLU A 28 -5.89 15.43 -5.60
CA GLU A 28 -4.50 15.88 -5.81
C GLU A 28 -4.06 16.76 -4.64
N ILE A 29 -2.82 16.58 -4.20
CA ILE A 29 -2.16 17.44 -3.22
C ILE A 29 -0.83 17.92 -3.78
N SER A 30 -0.47 19.16 -3.47
CA SER A 30 0.80 19.75 -3.90
C SER A 30 1.31 20.76 -2.87
N ASN A 31 2.62 20.87 -2.75
CA ASN A 31 3.31 21.92 -1.95
C ASN A 31 4.21 22.81 -2.82
N LYS A 32 4.05 22.81 -4.15
CA LYS A 32 4.85 23.47 -5.19
C LYS A 32 6.22 22.83 -5.44
N VAL A 33 6.63 21.84 -4.66
CA VAL A 33 7.89 21.08 -4.82
C VAL A 33 7.58 19.65 -5.27
N ILE A 34 6.57 19.04 -4.65
CA ILE A 34 6.04 17.71 -4.96
C ILE A 34 4.57 17.84 -5.32
N ARG A 35 4.12 16.97 -6.22
CA ARG A 35 2.71 16.75 -6.56
C ARG A 35 2.40 15.26 -6.41
N ALA A 36 1.28 14.95 -5.79
CA ALA A 36 0.81 13.57 -5.65
C ALA A 36 -0.69 13.46 -5.92
N ARG A 37 -1.08 12.39 -6.63
CA ARG A 37 -2.46 11.96 -6.77
C ARG A 37 -2.72 10.81 -5.81
N VAL A 38 -3.88 10.84 -5.16
CA VAL A 38 -4.26 9.86 -4.13
C VAL A 38 -5.69 9.42 -4.39
N TYR A 39 -5.92 8.11 -4.48
CA TYR A 39 -7.27 7.56 -4.51
C TYR A 39 -7.87 7.56 -3.10
N LEU A 40 -9.17 7.81 -3.04
CA LEU A 40 -9.92 7.90 -1.80
C LEU A 40 -10.66 6.58 -1.52
N PRO A 41 -10.74 6.15 -0.26
CA PRO A 41 -11.47 4.94 0.10
C PRO A 41 -12.98 5.13 -0.12
N ASP A 42 -13.60 4.11 -0.71
CA ASP A 42 -15.05 4.01 -0.88
C ASP A 42 -15.41 2.54 -1.09
N ALA A 43 -16.39 2.04 -0.33
CA ALA A 43 -16.78 0.63 -0.36
C ALA A 43 -17.41 0.18 -1.71
N GLN A 44 -17.89 1.12 -2.52
CA GLN A 44 -18.57 0.85 -3.79
C GLN A 44 -17.74 1.26 -5.01
N ALA A 45 -17.11 2.43 -4.95
CA ALA A 45 -16.40 3.05 -6.08
C ALA A 45 -14.90 3.24 -5.85
N GLY A 46 -14.37 2.86 -4.67
CA GLY A 46 -12.95 2.97 -4.35
C GLY A 46 -12.06 2.19 -5.31
N TYR A 47 -10.88 2.74 -5.60
CA TYR A 47 -9.90 2.09 -6.48
C TYR A 47 -9.52 0.70 -5.97
N TYR A 48 -9.18 0.57 -4.68
CA TYR A 48 -8.87 -0.68 -4.04
C TYR A 48 -9.93 -1.04 -3.00
N ARG A 49 -10.49 -2.23 -3.12
CA ARG A 49 -11.51 -2.82 -2.25
C ARG A 49 -11.16 -4.25 -1.87
N GLY A 50 -9.90 -4.62 -2.03
CA GLY A 50 -9.35 -5.89 -1.58
C GLY A 50 -9.26 -5.96 -0.05
N THR A 51 -8.95 -7.14 0.48
CA THR A 51 -8.92 -7.39 1.93
C THR A 51 -7.50 -7.54 2.48
N ARG A 52 -6.48 -7.29 1.65
CA ARG A 52 -5.09 -7.36 2.07
C ARG A 52 -4.62 -6.05 2.70
N PHE A 53 -4.77 -4.93 1.98
CA PHE A 53 -4.23 -3.62 2.36
C PHE A 53 -5.30 -2.66 2.87
N ASP A 54 -4.88 -1.68 3.68
CA ASP A 54 -5.64 -0.49 4.02
C ASP A 54 -6.11 0.24 2.75
N TRP A 55 -7.37 0.64 2.69
CA TRP A 55 -7.95 1.30 1.53
C TRP A 55 -7.54 2.76 1.39
N SER A 56 -7.03 3.37 2.45
CA SER A 56 -6.64 4.77 2.44
C SER A 56 -5.25 4.98 1.86
N GLY A 57 -5.09 6.06 1.08
CA GLY A 57 -3.77 6.54 0.68
C GLY A 57 -3.14 5.83 -0.51
N VAL A 58 -3.92 5.05 -1.28
CA VAL A 58 -3.45 4.48 -2.56
C VAL A 58 -2.94 5.60 -3.46
N MET A 59 -1.68 5.56 -3.85
CA MET A 59 -0.98 6.66 -4.52
C MET A 59 -0.45 6.23 -5.89
N PRO A 60 -1.20 6.49 -6.98
CA PRO A 60 -0.74 6.14 -8.34
C PRO A 60 0.37 7.04 -8.86
N GLU A 61 0.50 8.25 -8.33
CA GLU A 61 1.50 9.22 -8.80
C GLU A 61 2.07 10.03 -7.63
N LEU A 62 3.39 10.20 -7.66
CA LEU A 62 4.11 11.23 -6.92
C LEU A 62 5.28 11.68 -7.79
N GLU A 63 5.38 12.98 -8.00
CA GLU A 63 6.40 13.58 -8.88
C GLU A 63 7.28 14.57 -8.12
N TYR A 64 8.60 14.49 -8.39
CA TYR A 64 9.59 15.44 -7.93
C TYR A 64 10.69 15.64 -8.97
N LYS A 65 10.93 16.89 -9.39
CA LYS A 65 11.98 17.28 -10.36
C LYS A 65 12.02 16.42 -11.64
N GLY A 66 10.85 16.08 -12.19
CA GLY A 66 10.74 15.27 -13.41
C GLY A 66 10.87 13.76 -13.20
N HIS A 67 11.07 13.30 -11.97
CA HIS A 67 11.03 11.89 -11.60
C HIS A 67 9.67 11.50 -11.06
N SER A 68 9.22 10.27 -11.38
CA SER A 68 8.06 9.62 -10.79
C SER A 68 8.49 8.49 -9.86
N TYR A 69 7.78 8.31 -8.73
CA TYR A 69 8.16 7.32 -7.72
C TYR A 69 7.16 6.18 -7.56
N PHE A 70 5.90 6.38 -7.98
CA PHE A 70 4.85 5.37 -7.94
C PHE A 70 4.21 5.20 -9.31
N GLY A 71 3.49 4.10 -9.51
CA GLY A 71 2.81 3.80 -10.77
C GLY A 71 2.23 2.40 -10.77
N GLN A 72 1.48 2.09 -11.81
CA GLN A 72 0.95 0.75 -12.00
C GLN A 72 2.08 -0.22 -12.38
N TRP A 73 2.23 -1.27 -11.58
CA TRP A 73 3.23 -2.33 -11.78
C TRP A 73 2.62 -3.67 -12.18
N PHE A 74 1.31 -3.86 -11.92
CA PHE A 74 0.54 -5.07 -12.27
C PHE A 74 -0.09 -4.93 -13.65
N GLU A 75 -0.37 -6.07 -14.31
CA GLU A 75 -0.91 -6.10 -15.67
C GLU A 75 -2.43 -5.90 -15.70
N LYS A 76 -3.15 -6.58 -14.82
CA LYS A 76 -4.61 -6.54 -14.75
C LYS A 76 -5.07 -5.79 -13.52
N TYR A 77 -5.89 -4.77 -13.74
CA TYR A 77 -6.58 -4.10 -12.65
C TYR A 77 -7.89 -4.83 -12.33
N ASP A 78 -8.06 -5.11 -11.05
CA ASP A 78 -9.31 -5.56 -10.45
C ASP A 78 -9.33 -4.98 -9.02
N PRO A 79 -10.37 -4.24 -8.60
CA PRO A 79 -10.41 -3.61 -7.28
C PRO A 79 -10.37 -4.60 -6.11
N PHE A 80 -10.68 -5.87 -6.34
CA PHE A 80 -10.65 -6.93 -5.33
C PHE A 80 -9.39 -7.79 -5.37
N LEU A 81 -8.54 -7.61 -6.38
CA LEU A 81 -7.28 -8.36 -6.48
C LEU A 81 -6.29 -7.83 -5.42
N HIS A 82 -5.77 -8.74 -4.61
CA HIS A 82 -4.93 -8.44 -3.45
C HIS A 82 -3.75 -7.49 -3.75
N ASP A 83 -3.14 -7.56 -4.94
CA ASP A 83 -1.96 -6.78 -5.32
C ASP A 83 -2.25 -5.70 -6.39
N ALA A 84 -3.51 -5.43 -6.74
CA ALA A 84 -3.86 -4.35 -7.68
C ALA A 84 -3.89 -2.98 -6.98
N ILE A 85 -2.77 -2.60 -6.36
CA ILE A 85 -2.61 -1.41 -5.51
C ILE A 85 -1.27 -0.73 -5.79
N MET A 86 -1.13 0.55 -5.41
CA MET A 86 0.03 1.39 -5.72
C MET A 86 0.38 2.32 -4.55
N GLY A 87 1.64 2.69 -4.49
CA GLY A 87 2.13 3.64 -3.49
C GLY A 87 2.57 2.99 -2.17
N PRO A 88 2.84 3.79 -1.15
CA PRO A 88 3.19 3.31 0.18
C PRO A 88 1.90 3.00 0.95
N VAL A 89 1.47 1.75 0.91
CA VAL A 89 0.23 1.29 1.52
C VAL A 89 0.49 0.37 2.69
N GLU A 90 -0.34 0.43 3.72
CA GLU A 90 -0.21 -0.38 4.92
C GLU A 90 -0.91 -1.73 4.76
N GLU A 91 -0.23 -2.78 5.20
CA GLU A 91 -0.87 -4.05 5.51
C GLU A 91 -0.78 -4.31 7.02
N PHE A 92 -1.93 -4.34 7.69
CA PHE A 92 -2.04 -4.78 9.08
C PHE A 92 -2.23 -6.29 9.15
N ALA A 93 -1.67 -6.94 10.15
CA ALA A 93 -2.04 -8.32 10.46
C ALA A 93 -3.51 -8.38 10.93
N GLN A 94 -4.17 -9.48 10.62
CA GLN A 94 -5.56 -9.73 11.03
C GLN A 94 -5.68 -9.92 12.54
N MET A 95 -6.81 -9.54 13.11
CA MET A 95 -7.11 -9.71 14.54
C MET A 95 -8.31 -10.63 14.72
N GLY A 96 -8.21 -11.56 15.66
CA GLY A 96 -9.30 -12.48 16.01
C GLY A 96 -9.47 -13.69 15.10
N TYR A 97 -8.75 -13.80 13.98
CA TYR A 97 -8.90 -14.89 13.00
C TYR A 97 -8.76 -16.29 13.61
N GLU A 98 -7.70 -16.52 14.41
CA GLU A 98 -7.42 -17.83 15.01
C GLU A 98 -8.50 -18.27 16.02
N LYS A 99 -9.23 -17.30 16.61
CA LYS A 99 -10.27 -17.53 17.60
C LYS A 99 -11.67 -17.61 17.01
N ALA A 100 -11.85 -17.17 15.76
CA ALA A 100 -13.13 -17.21 15.08
C ALA A 100 -13.40 -18.62 14.56
N ASP A 101 -14.63 -19.09 14.70
CA ASP A 101 -15.13 -20.30 14.03
C ASP A 101 -15.35 -20.04 12.54
N THR A 102 -15.48 -21.08 11.73
CA THR A 102 -15.95 -20.99 10.35
C THR A 102 -17.31 -20.29 10.29
N GLY A 103 -17.43 -19.24 9.48
CA GLY A 103 -18.60 -18.37 9.43
C GLY A 103 -18.63 -17.27 10.50
N GLY A 104 -17.71 -17.29 11.46
CA GLY A 104 -17.46 -16.18 12.38
C GLY A 104 -16.69 -15.05 11.72
N THR A 105 -16.41 -14.00 12.47
CA THR A 105 -15.77 -12.78 11.97
C THR A 105 -14.41 -12.52 12.56
N PHE A 106 -13.57 -11.82 11.81
CA PHE A 106 -12.28 -11.27 12.22
C PHE A 106 -12.10 -9.86 11.67
N VAL A 107 -11.13 -9.12 12.19
CA VAL A 107 -10.95 -7.70 11.87
C VAL A 107 -9.63 -7.45 11.13
N LYS A 108 -9.69 -6.60 10.10
CA LYS A 108 -8.52 -5.99 9.42
C LYS A 108 -8.64 -4.48 9.50
N ILE A 109 -7.66 -3.82 10.12
CA ILE A 109 -7.60 -2.36 10.21
C ILE A 109 -7.49 -1.77 8.80
N GLY A 110 -8.27 -0.72 8.51
CA GLY A 110 -8.33 -0.09 7.19
C GLY A 110 -9.16 -0.84 6.15
N VAL A 111 -9.79 -1.97 6.54
CA VAL A 111 -10.69 -2.77 5.68
C VAL A 111 -12.05 -2.98 6.33
N GLY A 112 -12.09 -3.48 7.57
CA GLY A 112 -13.35 -3.74 8.29
C GLY A 112 -13.41 -5.12 8.94
N THR A 113 -14.63 -5.60 9.14
CA THR A 113 -14.95 -6.93 9.64
C THR A 113 -15.14 -7.90 8.48
N LEU A 114 -14.46 -9.04 8.54
CA LEU A 114 -14.39 -10.04 7.48
C LEU A 114 -14.92 -11.39 7.97
N LEU A 115 -15.57 -12.16 7.08
CA LEU A 115 -16.02 -13.51 7.37
C LEU A 115 -14.88 -14.52 7.19
N LYS A 116 -14.71 -15.41 8.17
CA LYS A 116 -13.78 -16.54 8.09
C LYS A 116 -14.40 -17.69 7.28
N PRO A 117 -13.84 -18.04 6.13
CA PRO A 117 -14.29 -19.20 5.36
C PRO A 117 -13.82 -20.51 6.01
N ALA A 118 -14.25 -21.65 5.46
CA ALA A 118 -13.73 -22.96 5.82
C ALA A 118 -12.33 -23.15 5.22
N GLU A 119 -11.30 -22.68 5.93
CA GLU A 119 -9.90 -22.83 5.55
C GLU A 119 -9.05 -23.13 6.79
N GLU A 120 -7.91 -23.82 6.61
CA GLU A 120 -7.03 -24.22 7.74
C GLU A 120 -6.32 -23.04 8.38
N ARG A 121 -5.94 -22.03 7.57
CA ARG A 121 -5.16 -20.86 8.01
C ARG A 121 -5.45 -19.66 7.16
N TYR A 122 -5.25 -18.49 7.73
CA TYR A 122 -5.34 -17.21 7.02
C TYR A 122 -4.38 -17.15 5.83
N ASN A 123 -4.92 -16.72 4.69
CA ASN A 123 -4.12 -16.46 3.50
C ASN A 123 -4.35 -15.02 3.03
N ARG A 124 -3.36 -14.14 3.19
CA ARG A 124 -3.44 -12.72 2.80
C ARG A 124 -3.74 -12.48 1.31
N PHE A 125 -3.54 -13.47 0.47
CA PHE A 125 -3.79 -13.38 -0.97
C PHE A 125 -5.23 -13.75 -1.37
N ASN A 126 -6.02 -14.28 -0.41
CA ASN A 126 -7.43 -14.54 -0.62
C ASN A 126 -8.24 -13.26 -0.44
N TYR A 127 -9.34 -13.14 -1.19
CA TYR A 127 -10.38 -12.18 -0.90
C TYR A 127 -11.35 -12.77 0.13
N TYR A 128 -11.54 -12.07 1.23
CA TYR A 128 -12.50 -12.42 2.27
C TYR A 128 -13.78 -11.60 2.12
N LYS A 129 -14.95 -12.23 2.30
CA LYS A 129 -16.19 -11.48 2.26
C LYS A 129 -16.20 -10.43 3.38
N ILE A 130 -16.40 -9.17 3.00
CA ILE A 130 -16.53 -8.07 3.95
C ILE A 130 -17.95 -8.08 4.48
N GLU A 131 -18.08 -8.16 5.80
CA GLU A 131 -19.37 -8.13 6.50
C GLU A 131 -19.72 -6.70 6.90
N ASP A 132 -18.75 -5.94 7.40
CA ASP A 132 -18.86 -4.52 7.72
C ASP A 132 -17.58 -3.79 7.30
N PRO A 133 -17.65 -2.89 6.31
CA PRO A 133 -16.50 -2.10 5.88
C PRO A 133 -16.20 -0.92 6.82
N GLY A 134 -16.93 -0.76 7.92
CA GLY A 134 -16.83 0.42 8.76
C GLY A 134 -17.25 1.71 8.06
N THR A 135 -16.88 2.84 8.64
CA THR A 135 -17.20 4.18 8.09
C THR A 135 -15.92 4.96 7.80
N TRP A 136 -15.91 5.62 6.63
CA TRP A 136 -14.82 6.47 6.18
C TRP A 136 -15.19 7.94 6.18
N GLU A 137 -14.36 8.79 6.78
CA GLU A 137 -14.40 10.25 6.61
C GLU A 137 -13.09 10.72 5.97
N VAL A 138 -13.18 11.61 4.97
CA VAL A 138 -12.02 12.17 4.28
C VAL A 138 -12.03 13.69 4.32
N LYS A 139 -10.98 14.29 4.90
CA LYS A 139 -10.81 15.74 4.97
C LYS A 139 -9.61 16.17 4.12
N LYS A 140 -9.87 17.01 3.08
CA LYS A 140 -8.86 17.46 2.12
C LYS A 140 -8.45 18.90 2.37
N LYS A 141 -7.13 19.16 2.30
CA LYS A 141 -6.52 20.50 2.22
C LYS A 141 -5.48 20.49 1.10
N SER A 142 -5.00 21.66 0.66
CA SER A 142 -4.09 21.77 -0.50
C SER A 142 -2.83 20.91 -0.40
N GLY A 143 -2.27 20.70 0.78
CA GLY A 143 -1.04 19.94 0.99
C GLY A 143 -1.21 18.69 1.84
N GLN A 144 -2.45 18.29 2.17
CA GLN A 144 -2.70 17.11 3.00
C GLN A 144 -4.10 16.53 2.83
N ILE A 145 -4.22 15.24 3.14
CA ILE A 145 -5.48 14.51 3.25
C ILE A 145 -5.48 13.76 4.57
N LEU A 146 -6.54 13.93 5.36
CA LEU A 146 -6.81 13.11 6.54
C LEU A 146 -7.89 12.10 6.18
N PHE A 147 -7.62 10.84 6.44
CA PHE A 147 -8.55 9.71 6.40
C PHE A 147 -8.87 9.30 7.82
N VAL A 148 -10.15 9.08 8.11
CA VAL A 148 -10.61 8.55 9.39
C VAL A 148 -11.44 7.31 9.10
N HIS A 149 -11.04 6.18 9.62
CA HIS A 149 -11.78 4.93 9.55
C HIS A 149 -12.24 4.52 10.94
N GLN A 150 -13.53 4.29 11.10
CA GLN A 150 -14.12 3.83 12.36
C GLN A 150 -14.83 2.51 12.12
N LEU A 151 -14.55 1.54 12.98
CA LEU A 151 -15.18 0.24 12.99
C LEU A 151 -15.76 -0.03 14.38
N GLU A 152 -17.07 -0.24 14.44
CA GLU A 152 -17.77 -0.69 15.63
C GLU A 152 -17.66 -2.22 15.70
N HIS A 153 -16.92 -2.72 16.69
CA HIS A 153 -16.76 -4.16 16.93
C HIS A 153 -16.49 -4.39 18.42
N LYS A 154 -17.24 -5.28 19.05
CA LYS A 154 -17.14 -5.50 20.51
C LYS A 154 -15.70 -5.75 20.97
N ASP A 155 -15.03 -6.71 20.35
CA ASP A 155 -13.68 -7.11 20.77
C ASP A 155 -12.59 -6.14 20.28
N TYR A 156 -12.65 -5.75 18.99
CA TYR A 156 -11.59 -5.04 18.28
C TYR A 156 -12.10 -3.81 17.53
N GLY A 157 -13.07 -3.09 18.10
CA GLY A 157 -13.50 -1.79 17.58
C GLY A 157 -12.35 -0.79 17.64
N TYR A 158 -12.28 0.11 16.65
CA TYR A 158 -11.18 1.09 16.59
C TYR A 158 -11.59 2.38 15.89
N LYS A 159 -10.79 3.43 16.14
CA LYS A 159 -10.70 4.60 15.30
C LYS A 159 -9.27 4.69 14.76
N TYR A 160 -9.13 4.63 13.42
CA TYR A 160 -7.86 4.76 12.73
C TYR A 160 -7.83 6.07 11.96
N GLU A 161 -6.81 6.89 12.23
CA GLU A 161 -6.56 8.13 11.51
C GLU A 161 -5.23 8.03 10.74
N LYS A 162 -5.26 8.37 9.45
CA LYS A 162 -4.08 8.44 8.59
C LYS A 162 -4.05 9.80 7.90
N THR A 163 -2.96 10.54 8.09
CA THR A 163 -2.73 11.81 7.41
C THR A 163 -1.61 11.67 6.42
N ILE A 164 -1.90 11.87 5.14
CA ILE A 164 -0.89 12.07 4.09
C ILE A 164 -0.64 13.56 3.98
N LYS A 165 0.60 14.01 4.19
CA LYS A 165 0.96 15.42 4.24
C LYS A 165 2.26 15.70 3.48
N LEU A 166 2.24 16.73 2.63
CA LEU A 166 3.42 17.26 1.98
C LEU A 166 4.01 18.41 2.82
N ALA A 167 5.25 18.29 3.26
CA ALA A 167 5.92 19.33 4.05
C ALA A 167 6.12 20.61 3.22
N LYS A 168 5.74 21.77 3.76
CA LYS A 168 5.77 23.05 3.07
C LYS A 168 7.16 23.36 2.50
N GLY A 169 7.25 23.54 1.18
CA GLY A 169 8.49 23.94 0.49
C GLY A 169 9.63 22.91 0.53
N LYS A 170 9.34 21.65 0.88
CA LYS A 170 10.33 20.56 0.96
C LYS A 170 9.89 19.36 0.13
N PRO A 171 10.83 18.59 -0.44
CA PRO A 171 10.53 17.36 -1.16
C PRO A 171 10.23 16.20 -0.18
N VAL A 172 9.24 16.38 0.69
CA VAL A 172 8.96 15.46 1.80
C VAL A 172 7.47 15.16 1.86
N LEU A 173 7.16 13.85 1.85
CA LEU A 173 5.86 13.26 2.19
C LEU A 173 5.95 12.69 3.60
N GLU A 174 5.00 13.02 4.45
CA GLU A 174 4.81 12.41 5.77
C GLU A 174 3.49 11.63 5.78
N ILE A 175 3.52 10.39 6.27
CA ILE A 175 2.35 9.59 6.59
C ILE A 175 2.30 9.47 8.10
N ILE A 176 1.29 10.07 8.71
CA ILE A 176 1.13 10.17 10.17
C ILE A 176 -0.10 9.36 10.54
N HIS A 177 0.05 8.46 11.49
CA HIS A 177 -0.99 7.53 11.90
C HIS A 177 -1.33 7.68 13.38
N SER A 178 -2.59 7.40 13.70
CA SER A 178 -3.10 7.22 15.04
C SER A 178 -4.13 6.09 15.02
N LEU A 179 -4.00 5.15 15.92
CA LEU A 179 -4.92 4.03 16.11
C LEU A 179 -5.36 3.97 17.56
N GLU A 180 -6.64 4.24 17.81
CA GLU A 180 -7.31 4.18 19.09
C GLU A 180 -8.07 2.85 19.20
N ASN A 181 -7.85 2.12 20.29
CA ASN A 181 -8.60 0.90 20.62
C ASN A 181 -9.92 1.26 21.29
N ARG A 182 -11.04 0.99 20.63
CA ARG A 182 -12.41 1.19 21.12
C ARG A 182 -13.12 -0.10 21.47
N GLY A 183 -12.44 -1.24 21.34
CA GLY A 183 -12.95 -2.56 21.70
C GLY A 183 -12.65 -2.93 23.15
N GLU A 184 -13.10 -4.12 23.53
CA GLU A 184 -12.91 -4.67 24.88
C GLU A 184 -11.61 -5.50 25.01
N LYS A 185 -10.94 -5.85 23.90
CA LYS A 185 -9.69 -6.63 23.89
C LYS A 185 -8.51 -5.79 23.43
N THR A 186 -7.35 -6.10 23.98
CA THR A 186 -6.08 -5.53 23.52
C THR A 186 -5.90 -5.74 22.02
N ILE A 187 -5.63 -4.68 21.28
CA ILE A 187 -5.18 -4.76 19.89
C ILE A 187 -3.71 -5.18 19.91
N GLU A 188 -3.43 -6.38 19.44
CA GLU A 188 -2.09 -6.87 19.16
C GLU A 188 -1.98 -7.17 17.66
N THR A 189 -1.21 -6.37 16.95
CA THR A 189 -1.02 -6.51 15.50
C THR A 189 0.38 -6.04 15.10
N ASN A 190 0.76 -6.28 13.88
CA ASN A 190 1.88 -5.61 13.25
C ASN A 190 1.40 -4.93 11.97
N VAL A 191 2.16 -3.93 11.55
CA VAL A 191 1.91 -3.21 10.31
C VAL A 191 3.24 -2.98 9.59
N TYR A 192 3.19 -3.00 8.28
CA TYR A 192 4.28 -2.53 7.43
C TYR A 192 3.75 -1.70 6.27
N ASN A 193 4.57 -0.80 5.77
CA ASN A 193 4.31 -0.16 4.50
C ASN A 193 4.87 -1.06 3.40
N HIS A 194 3.97 -1.58 2.56
CA HIS A 194 4.38 -2.17 1.29
C HIS A 194 4.72 -1.00 0.36
N ASN A 195 6.00 -0.73 0.25
CA ASN A 195 6.51 0.42 -0.49
C ASN A 195 6.61 0.07 -1.98
N PHE A 196 5.50 0.12 -2.72
CA PHE A 196 5.45 -0.20 -4.15
C PHE A 196 6.11 0.90 -5.00
N PHE A 197 7.46 0.99 -4.97
CA PHE A 197 8.19 1.95 -5.80
C PHE A 197 8.28 1.50 -7.24
N VAL A 198 7.77 2.35 -8.14
CA VAL A 198 7.90 2.26 -9.61
C VAL A 198 8.63 3.50 -10.08
N ILE A 199 9.97 3.50 -9.97
CA ILE A 199 10.77 4.68 -10.22
C ILE A 199 10.89 4.94 -11.72
N ASP A 200 10.41 6.11 -12.17
CA ASP A 200 10.42 6.57 -13.57
C ASP A 200 9.78 5.59 -14.56
N GLY A 201 8.86 4.73 -14.08
CA GLY A 201 8.22 3.71 -14.90
C GLY A 201 9.15 2.65 -15.46
N ARG A 202 10.40 2.56 -14.98
CA ARG A 202 11.42 1.67 -15.49
C ARG A 202 11.31 0.26 -14.92
N TYR A 203 11.88 -0.70 -15.64
CA TYR A 203 12.02 -2.07 -15.14
C TYR A 203 13.03 -2.15 -14.01
N THR A 204 12.84 -3.12 -13.14
CA THR A 204 13.78 -3.45 -12.07
C THR A 204 15.04 -4.03 -12.70
N ALA A 205 16.15 -3.30 -12.62
CA ALA A 205 17.39 -3.58 -13.34
C ALA A 205 18.62 -3.16 -12.51
N PRO A 206 19.83 -3.58 -12.88
CA PRO A 206 21.08 -3.09 -12.29
C PRO A 206 21.13 -1.55 -12.30
N GLY A 207 21.73 -0.97 -11.24
CA GLY A 207 21.71 0.46 -10.96
C GLY A 207 20.68 0.89 -9.91
N LEU A 208 19.72 0.01 -9.57
CA LEU A 208 18.88 0.18 -8.40
C LEU A 208 19.61 -0.32 -7.14
N LYS A 209 19.61 0.49 -6.10
CA LYS A 209 20.19 0.17 -4.79
C LYS A 209 19.19 0.45 -3.67
N VAL A 210 19.16 -0.43 -2.67
CA VAL A 210 18.45 -0.20 -1.40
C VAL A 210 19.47 -0.25 -0.29
N ILE A 211 19.63 0.85 0.43
CA ILE A 211 20.72 1.09 1.39
C ILE A 211 20.12 1.25 2.78
N PHE A 212 20.71 0.58 3.76
CA PHE A 212 20.30 0.57 5.15
C PHE A 212 21.36 1.18 6.05
N PRO A 213 21.06 1.62 7.28
CA PRO A 213 22.05 2.18 8.20
C PRO A 213 22.87 1.10 8.96
N PHE A 214 22.62 -0.18 8.70
CA PHE A 214 23.21 -1.32 9.37
C PHE A 214 23.69 -2.38 8.37
N GLU A 215 24.61 -3.24 8.80
CA GLU A 215 25.05 -4.39 8.02
C GLU A 215 23.94 -5.45 7.91
N LEU A 216 23.63 -5.87 6.68
CA LEU A 216 22.58 -6.84 6.40
C LEU A 216 23.04 -8.26 6.71
N LYS A 217 22.21 -9.00 7.43
CA LYS A 217 22.37 -10.44 7.65
C LYS A 217 21.17 -11.16 7.05
N ILE A 218 21.42 -11.99 6.04
CA ILE A 218 20.39 -12.76 5.33
C ILE A 218 20.74 -14.24 5.45
N ASP A 219 19.71 -15.05 5.65
CA ASP A 219 19.84 -16.50 5.64
C ASP A 219 20.32 -16.97 4.26
N SER A 220 21.45 -17.67 4.21
CA SER A 220 22.09 -18.18 2.98
C SER A 220 21.17 -19.08 2.14
N THR A 221 20.15 -19.70 2.76
CA THR A 221 19.15 -20.51 2.05
C THR A 221 18.17 -19.68 1.21
N ARG A 222 18.16 -18.35 1.37
CA ARG A 222 17.27 -17.39 0.68
C ARG A 222 18.00 -16.48 -0.30
N ILE A 223 19.16 -16.91 -0.80
CA ILE A 223 19.92 -16.17 -1.79
C ILE A 223 19.12 -16.10 -3.11
N SER A 224 18.90 -14.91 -3.59
CA SER A 224 18.28 -14.66 -4.89
C SER A 224 19.36 -14.54 -5.97
N LYS A 225 19.04 -15.02 -7.19
CA LYS A 225 19.87 -14.74 -8.38
C LYS A 225 19.54 -13.37 -9.00
N LEU A 226 18.52 -12.69 -8.51
CA LEU A 226 18.01 -11.41 -9.03
C LEU A 226 18.44 -10.21 -8.20
N ALA A 227 18.78 -10.44 -6.93
CA ALA A 227 19.24 -9.41 -6.01
C ALA A 227 20.34 -9.97 -5.10
N GLU A 228 21.34 -9.17 -4.85
CA GLU A 228 22.45 -9.44 -3.94
C GLU A 228 22.38 -8.47 -2.77
N ALA A 229 22.59 -9.00 -1.56
CA ALA A 229 22.79 -8.18 -0.37
C ALA A 229 24.25 -8.30 0.06
N LYS A 230 24.92 -7.15 0.15
CA LYS A 230 26.31 -7.04 0.58
C LYS A 230 26.48 -5.82 1.45
N ASP A 231 27.21 -6.01 2.57
CA ASP A 231 27.40 -4.98 3.58
C ASP A 231 26.03 -4.43 4.05
N ASN A 232 25.71 -3.20 3.77
CA ASN A 232 24.45 -2.54 4.10
C ASN A 232 23.54 -2.30 2.89
N THR A 233 23.80 -2.93 1.75
CA THR A 233 23.14 -2.57 0.48
C THR A 233 22.57 -3.80 -0.23
N ILE A 234 21.35 -3.69 -0.73
CA ILE A 234 20.77 -4.62 -1.70
C ILE A 234 20.89 -4.01 -3.08
N THR A 235 21.44 -4.79 -4.03
CA THR A 235 21.57 -4.41 -5.45
C THR A 235 20.86 -5.41 -6.34
N ILE A 236 20.35 -4.93 -7.47
CA ILE A 236 19.78 -5.78 -8.51
C ILE A 236 20.90 -6.28 -9.42
N THR A 237 21.00 -7.57 -9.62
CA THR A 237 22.12 -8.23 -10.33
C THR A 237 21.94 -8.27 -11.86
N ARG A 238 20.67 -8.36 -12.32
CA ARG A 238 20.27 -8.28 -13.72
C ARG A 238 18.86 -7.74 -13.87
N GLU A 239 18.48 -7.36 -15.07
CA GLU A 239 17.10 -6.96 -15.36
C GLU A 239 16.13 -8.13 -15.13
N PHE A 240 14.97 -7.82 -14.55
CA PHE A 240 13.88 -8.77 -14.37
C PHE A 240 13.13 -8.97 -15.69
N VAL A 241 12.68 -10.19 -15.92
CA VAL A 241 11.76 -10.51 -17.01
C VAL A 241 10.36 -10.82 -16.46
N LYS A 242 9.36 -10.85 -17.35
CA LYS A 242 7.97 -11.11 -16.97
C LYS A 242 7.83 -12.41 -16.18
N GLY A 243 7.12 -12.33 -15.04
CA GLY A 243 6.87 -13.45 -14.11
C GLY A 243 7.96 -13.66 -13.06
N GLU A 244 9.08 -12.95 -13.15
CA GLU A 244 10.13 -13.05 -12.14
C GLU A 244 9.83 -12.17 -10.94
N THR A 245 10.11 -12.71 -9.77
CA THR A 245 10.08 -12.00 -8.48
C THR A 245 11.27 -12.41 -7.64
N THR A 246 11.67 -11.55 -6.72
CA THR A 246 12.62 -11.91 -5.66
C THR A 246 12.05 -11.56 -4.31
N ASN A 247 12.34 -12.37 -3.31
CA ASN A 247 11.97 -12.13 -1.92
C ASN A 247 13.16 -12.47 -1.04
N LEU A 248 13.79 -11.45 -0.47
CA LEU A 248 14.80 -11.60 0.58
C LEU A 248 14.07 -11.42 1.93
N GLY A 249 13.51 -12.52 2.42
CA GLY A 249 12.81 -12.54 3.70
C GLY A 249 13.78 -12.69 4.87
N SER A 250 13.33 -12.28 6.07
CA SER A 250 14.10 -12.42 7.31
C SER A 250 15.46 -11.72 7.28
N ILE A 251 15.50 -10.52 6.73
CA ILE A 251 16.66 -9.63 6.83
C ILE A 251 16.81 -9.20 8.28
N THR A 252 18.01 -9.32 8.83
CA THR A 252 18.39 -8.89 10.19
C THR A 252 19.63 -8.01 10.14
N GLY A 253 20.10 -7.54 11.31
CA GLY A 253 21.21 -6.61 11.44
C GLY A 253 20.79 -5.31 12.12
N PHE A 254 19.48 -4.99 12.08
CA PHE A 254 18.90 -3.86 12.81
C PHE A 254 18.82 -4.16 14.31
N GLY A 255 18.92 -3.11 15.14
CA GLY A 255 18.73 -3.14 16.58
C GLY A 255 17.30 -2.78 17.01
N ALA A 256 17.19 -2.34 18.26
CA ALA A 256 15.91 -1.93 18.87
C ALA A 256 15.66 -0.42 18.79
N ASP A 257 16.45 0.33 18.02
CA ASP A 257 16.33 1.77 17.87
C ASP A 257 15.53 2.13 16.61
N ALA A 258 14.70 3.16 16.70
CA ALA A 258 13.99 3.71 15.55
C ALA A 258 14.95 4.29 14.49
N ALA A 259 16.18 4.64 14.83
CA ALA A 259 17.21 5.11 13.90
C ALA A 259 17.56 4.08 12.82
N ASP A 260 17.33 2.79 13.07
CA ASP A 260 17.52 1.74 12.08
C ASP A 260 16.41 1.71 11.01
N TYR A 261 15.28 2.37 11.24
CA TYR A 261 14.28 2.61 10.21
C TYR A 261 14.68 3.83 9.36
N ASP A 262 15.78 3.69 8.62
CA ASP A 262 16.32 4.66 7.67
C ASP A 262 16.77 3.92 6.40
N ILE A 263 15.91 3.90 5.40
CA ILE A 263 16.09 3.13 4.16
C ILE A 263 16.21 4.12 3.01
N ARG A 264 17.24 3.98 2.16
CA ARG A 264 17.38 4.76 0.95
C ARG A 264 17.20 3.86 -0.27
N ILE A 265 16.45 4.35 -1.24
CA ILE A 265 16.32 3.71 -2.54
C ILE A 265 16.87 4.68 -3.58
N GLU A 266 17.82 4.22 -4.37
CA GLU A 266 18.50 5.03 -5.39
C GLU A 266 18.46 4.32 -6.75
N ASN A 267 18.03 5.03 -7.77
CA ASN A 267 18.14 4.60 -9.16
C ASN A 267 19.26 5.39 -9.85
N HIS A 268 20.45 4.79 -9.91
CA HIS A 268 21.63 5.39 -10.53
C HIS A 268 21.52 5.52 -12.05
N ASN A 269 20.54 4.83 -12.70
CA ASN A 269 20.29 4.98 -14.14
C ASN A 269 19.53 6.27 -14.46
N THR A 270 18.66 6.73 -13.54
CA THR A 270 17.81 7.91 -13.77
C THR A 270 18.20 9.09 -12.91
N GLY A 271 18.86 8.85 -11.80
CA GLY A 271 19.24 9.88 -10.81
C GLY A 271 18.17 10.14 -9.75
N ALA A 272 17.11 9.33 -9.68
CA ALA A 272 16.07 9.45 -8.66
C ALA A 272 16.48 8.79 -7.35
N GLY A 273 16.23 9.44 -6.22
CA GLY A 273 16.44 8.90 -4.88
C GLY A 273 15.28 9.19 -3.93
N VAL A 274 15.06 8.31 -2.98
CA VAL A 274 14.13 8.51 -1.86
C VAL A 274 14.71 7.92 -0.58
N ARG A 275 14.60 8.66 0.53
CA ARG A 275 14.92 8.20 1.88
C ARG A 275 13.65 8.01 2.67
N ILE A 276 13.49 6.87 3.31
CA ILE A 276 12.33 6.49 4.12
C ILE A 276 12.80 6.39 5.56
N THR A 277 12.16 7.13 6.48
CA THR A 277 12.46 7.05 7.91
C THR A 277 11.18 6.83 8.71
N GLY A 278 11.24 5.95 9.71
CA GLY A 278 10.16 5.73 10.68
C GLY A 278 10.54 6.23 12.07
N ASP A 279 9.55 6.45 12.93
CA ASP A 279 9.72 6.86 14.34
C ASP A 279 9.54 5.71 15.34
N LYS A 280 9.41 4.48 14.83
CA LYS A 280 9.33 3.24 15.62
C LYS A 280 10.41 2.27 15.18
N PRO A 281 10.92 1.42 16.09
CA PRO A 281 11.91 0.41 15.73
C PRO A 281 11.33 -0.63 14.77
N ILE A 282 12.17 -1.10 13.85
CA ILE A 282 11.85 -2.22 12.97
C ILE A 282 11.80 -3.50 13.81
N THR A 283 10.79 -4.34 13.61
CA THR A 283 10.67 -5.65 14.26
C THR A 283 10.83 -6.81 13.28
N ARG A 284 10.68 -6.54 11.99
CA ARG A 284 10.92 -7.47 10.88
C ARG A 284 11.21 -6.66 9.63
N LEU A 285 12.07 -7.18 8.75
CA LEU A 285 12.39 -6.55 7.48
C LEU A 285 12.37 -7.59 6.37
N ILE A 286 11.69 -7.25 5.27
CA ILE A 286 11.66 -8.03 4.03
C ILE A 286 12.02 -7.09 2.88
N PHE A 287 12.66 -7.62 1.85
CA PHE A 287 12.78 -6.97 0.56
C PHE A 287 12.10 -7.82 -0.50
N TRP A 288 11.18 -7.23 -1.24
CA TRP A 288 10.52 -7.85 -2.38
C TRP A 288 10.67 -6.99 -3.62
N ALA A 289 10.80 -7.63 -4.79
CA ALA A 289 10.80 -6.94 -6.06
C ALA A 289 10.24 -7.83 -7.19
N SER A 290 9.71 -7.19 -8.22
CA SER A 290 9.28 -7.83 -9.46
C SER A 290 9.65 -6.96 -10.67
N LEU A 291 9.13 -7.28 -11.86
CA LEU A 291 9.50 -6.66 -13.14
C LEU A 291 9.56 -5.12 -13.14
N LYS A 292 8.63 -4.43 -12.45
CA LYS A 292 8.52 -2.95 -12.46
C LYS A 292 8.50 -2.32 -11.08
N VAL A 293 8.65 -3.10 -10.03
CA VAL A 293 8.43 -2.60 -8.68
C VAL A 293 9.43 -3.20 -7.72
N LEU A 294 9.85 -2.41 -6.75
CA LEU A 294 10.62 -2.89 -5.59
C LEU A 294 10.00 -2.35 -4.30
N SER A 295 10.10 -3.13 -3.24
CA SER A 295 9.54 -2.83 -1.94
C SER A 295 10.42 -3.31 -0.80
N PRO A 296 11.13 -2.45 -0.10
CA PRO A 296 11.54 -2.74 1.27
C PRO A 296 10.31 -2.66 2.18
N GLU A 297 10.13 -3.67 3.03
CA GLU A 297 8.96 -3.86 3.87
C GLU A 297 9.38 -3.89 5.36
N PRO A 298 9.59 -2.74 6.00
CA PRO A 298 9.88 -2.66 7.43
C PRO A 298 8.59 -2.77 8.25
N TYR A 299 8.54 -3.74 9.15
CA TYR A 299 7.43 -4.00 10.06
C TYR A 299 7.67 -3.32 11.40
N ILE A 300 6.58 -2.84 12.02
CA ILE A 300 6.54 -2.43 13.42
C ILE A 300 5.46 -3.21 14.15
N ASN A 301 5.63 -3.46 15.45
CA ASN A 301 4.62 -4.07 16.30
C ASN A 301 3.76 -2.98 16.95
N ILE A 302 2.48 -3.29 17.10
CA ILE A 302 1.49 -2.43 17.75
C ILE A 302 0.80 -3.23 18.85
N ARG A 303 0.76 -2.66 20.07
CA ARG A 303 -0.01 -3.15 21.19
C ARG A 303 -0.75 -1.98 21.83
N ILE A 304 -2.08 -2.08 21.96
CA ILE A 304 -2.95 -1.02 22.45
C ILE A 304 -3.99 -1.63 23.40
N GLU A 305 -3.97 -1.27 24.66
CA GLU A 305 -4.99 -1.68 25.60
C GLU A 305 -6.34 -0.97 25.31
N PRO A 306 -7.49 -1.52 25.74
CA PRO A 306 -8.78 -0.85 25.61
C PRO A 306 -8.76 0.60 26.09
N GLY A 307 -9.22 1.53 25.26
CA GLY A 307 -9.23 2.98 25.52
C GLY A 307 -7.93 3.72 25.30
N GLU A 308 -6.84 3.01 24.94
CA GLU A 308 -5.56 3.64 24.62
C GLU A 308 -5.39 3.91 23.12
N GLU A 309 -4.33 4.66 22.78
CA GLU A 309 -3.98 5.08 21.43
C GLU A 309 -2.50 4.82 21.14
N PHE A 310 -2.19 4.38 19.93
CA PHE A 310 -0.82 4.25 19.42
C PHE A 310 -0.61 5.16 18.21
N ARG A 311 0.51 5.89 18.19
CA ARG A 311 0.85 6.81 17.10
C ARG A 311 2.19 6.47 16.50
N TRP A 312 2.29 6.56 15.17
CA TRP A 312 3.55 6.42 14.44
C TRP A 312 3.56 7.27 13.18
N LYS A 313 4.75 7.51 12.68
CA LYS A 313 4.97 8.33 11.49
C LYS A 313 6.05 7.73 10.61
N ILE A 314 5.82 7.80 9.29
CA ILE A 314 6.80 7.46 8.26
C ILE A 314 7.01 8.69 7.38
N ARG A 315 8.27 8.97 7.06
CA ARG A 315 8.68 10.12 6.27
C ARG A 315 9.43 9.66 5.03
N TYR A 316 9.04 10.17 3.89
CA TYR A 316 9.69 9.97 2.59
C TYR A 316 10.30 11.30 2.15
N GLU A 317 11.61 11.34 1.96
CA GLU A 317 12.35 12.48 1.46
C GLU A 317 12.88 12.16 0.06
N PHE A 318 12.39 12.88 -0.93
CA PHE A 318 12.76 12.69 -2.34
C PHE A 318 13.97 13.56 -2.68
N TYR A 319 14.94 13.01 -3.42
CA TYR A 319 16.13 13.71 -3.84
C TYR A 319 16.60 13.26 -5.22
N THR A 320 17.54 13.99 -5.80
CA THR A 320 18.22 13.61 -7.04
C THR A 320 19.67 13.33 -6.75
N LEU A 321 20.23 12.31 -7.39
CA LEU A 321 21.65 12.01 -7.36
C LEU A 321 22.39 12.99 -8.26
N ASP A 322 23.56 13.43 -7.84
CA ASP A 322 24.46 14.20 -8.71
C ASP A 322 24.92 13.29 -9.86
N LYS A 323 24.91 13.86 -11.08
CA LYS A 323 25.37 13.17 -12.28
C LYS A 323 26.88 13.22 -12.39
#